data_7c8fb3891f433a842b01c509d09b225e
#
_entry.id   7c8fb3891f433a842b01c509d09b225e
#
_cell.length_a   1.000
_cell.length_b   1.000
_cell.length_c   1.000
_cell.angle_alpha   90.00
_cell.angle_beta   90.00
_cell.angle_gamma   90.00
#
_symmetry.space_group_name_H-M   'P 1'
#
loop_
_entity.id
_entity.type
_entity.pdbx_description
1 polymer ?
#
loop_
_entity_poly.entity_id
_entity_poly.type
_entity_poly.pdbx_seq_one_letter_code
_entity_poly.pdbx_strand_id
1 'polypeptide(L)'
;MKKLKRIFAVFFCLLLAAGILGGCGKAASSSAPAPSALQSGNKPLKIVTTIFPEYDWVREILGDKADHAEVTMLLDNGVDLHSYQPTADDIIKISDCDLFLYVGGESDGWVEDALKEATNKNMKVINLLDVLKDTVKTEEAMPGMQTEEGHHHGYSHFADSDVQDRSLSDWDGEWQSVYPYLQEGILDEVMERKAENGNKTAEEYRAYYETGYKTDVSKITINAENNTMCFVKNGVEATAAYQYKGYQIYDYESGSRGVRYFFEATDGDADAPKYVQFSDHGIAPGKAEHFHIYFGNEGFDALSQEMENWPTYYPMDMSGDEIKEDMLEHAEKEYDEHVWLSLKNAETLCNAITDALEEIDPANKDAYATNAASYLEKLAALDGEYQTVMDNAARKTVLFGDRFPFRYLVDDYGLSYYAAFAGCSAETEASFETISFLAGKVDELRLPCVLTIEGAQHKIAETIVQNTAEKNQSILTLDSMQSTTSTDVANGTTYLSVMESNLDVLKQALN
;
A
#
# COMPACT_ATOMS: atom_id res chain seq x y z
N MET A 1 -28.50 -9.77 -32.83
CA MET A 1 -28.79 -10.86 -33.82
C MET A 1 -27.86 -12.02 -33.55
N LYS A 2 -28.49 -13.12 -33.07
CA LYS A 2 -28.18 -14.54 -33.33
C LYS A 2 -26.72 -14.98 -33.19
N LYS A 3 -26.35 -15.65 -32.09
CA LYS A 3 -26.22 -17.12 -31.94
C LYS A 3 -25.45 -17.79 -33.09
N LEU A 4 -24.28 -18.35 -32.80
CA LEU A 4 -23.97 -19.68 -33.28
C LEU A 4 -23.13 -20.46 -32.27
N LYS A 5 -23.70 -21.58 -31.85
CA LYS A 5 -23.16 -22.63 -30.99
C LYS A 5 -22.58 -23.77 -31.85
N ARG A 6 -21.75 -24.60 -31.21
CA ARG A 6 -21.51 -26.06 -31.47
C ARG A 6 -20.30 -26.38 -32.34
N ILE A 7 -19.49 -27.28 -31.98
CA ILE A 7 -19.34 -28.67 -31.49
C ILE A 7 -18.30 -29.36 -32.39
N PHE A 8 -17.34 -30.10 -31.81
CA PHE A 8 -16.80 -31.39 -32.27
C PHE A 8 -15.81 -31.84 -31.15
N ALA A 9 -16.00 -32.76 -30.28
CA ALA A 9 -16.30 -34.20 -30.35
C ALA A 9 -15.11 -35.05 -30.87
N VAL A 10 -14.45 -35.70 -29.92
CA VAL A 10 -14.11 -37.12 -29.78
C VAL A 10 -13.50 -37.86 -30.98
N PHE A 11 -12.30 -38.41 -30.78
CA PHE A 11 -11.84 -39.73 -31.29
C PHE A 11 -10.72 -40.20 -30.36
N PHE A 12 -10.86 -41.10 -29.48
CA PHE A 12 -10.95 -42.57 -29.42
C PHE A 12 -10.05 -43.32 -30.40
N CYS A 13 -9.00 -43.96 -29.90
CA CYS A 13 -8.63 -45.34 -30.32
C CYS A 13 -7.67 -45.99 -29.33
N LEU A 14 -8.15 -47.08 -28.79
CA LEU A 14 -7.43 -48.18 -28.11
C LEU A 14 -6.57 -48.98 -29.12
N LEU A 15 -5.49 -49.61 -28.59
CA LEU A 15 -4.93 -50.90 -28.96
C LEU A 15 -3.96 -51.30 -27.84
N LEU A 16 -4.26 -52.19 -26.99
CA LEU A 16 -4.33 -53.67 -26.76
C LEU A 16 -3.17 -54.47 -27.39
N ALA A 17 -2.45 -55.05 -26.54
CA ALA A 17 -2.24 -56.45 -26.08
C ALA A 17 -0.84 -56.96 -26.35
N ALA A 18 -0.19 -57.41 -25.39
CA ALA A 18 -0.02 -58.79 -24.81
C ALA A 18 1.24 -59.50 -25.30
N GLY A 19 2.03 -59.93 -24.37
CA GLY A 19 3.13 -60.88 -24.57
C GLY A 19 3.52 -61.50 -23.23
N ILE A 20 3.02 -62.66 -22.95
CA ILE A 20 3.17 -63.51 -21.75
C ILE A 20 4.31 -64.51 -21.97
N LEU A 21 4.91 -65.00 -20.83
CA LEU A 21 5.71 -66.23 -20.60
C LEU A 21 7.22 -65.95 -20.55
N GLY A 22 7.97 -66.40 -19.59
CA GLY A 22 7.82 -67.35 -18.50
C GLY A 22 9.22 -67.76 -18.09
N GLY A 23 9.45 -68.02 -16.82
CA GLY A 23 10.72 -68.58 -16.35
C GLY A 23 10.80 -68.71 -14.83
N CYS A 24 10.46 -69.89 -14.32
CA CYS A 24 10.68 -70.28 -12.92
C CYS A 24 12.15 -70.47 -12.61
N GLY A 25 12.61 -70.04 -11.40
CA GLY A 25 13.92 -70.37 -10.86
C GLY A 25 14.12 -69.97 -9.40
N LYS A 26 13.81 -70.88 -8.50
CA LYS A 26 14.31 -71.16 -7.14
C LYS A 26 14.68 -70.02 -6.18
N ALA A 27 13.99 -70.13 -5.04
CA ALA A 27 14.27 -69.44 -3.76
C ALA A 27 15.74 -69.65 -3.27
N ALA A 28 16.35 -68.54 -2.80
CA ALA A 28 17.40 -68.56 -1.79
C ALA A 28 17.11 -67.39 -0.84
N SER A 29 16.95 -67.72 0.41
CA SER A 29 16.82 -66.81 1.53
C SER A 29 18.11 -66.02 1.72
N SER A 30 18.04 -64.70 1.76
CA SER A 30 19.05 -63.90 2.42
C SER A 30 18.41 -62.62 2.99
N SER A 31 18.78 -62.36 4.21
CA SER A 31 18.51 -61.22 5.08
C SER A 31 18.18 -59.91 4.38
N ALA A 32 17.11 -59.26 4.83
CA ALA A 32 16.74 -57.90 4.50
C ALA A 32 17.89 -56.93 4.91
N PRO A 33 18.34 -56.07 4.03
CA PRO A 33 19.05 -54.86 4.43
C PRO A 33 18.06 -53.86 4.98
N ALA A 34 18.46 -53.15 6.00
CA ALA A 34 17.76 -51.98 6.55
C ALA A 34 17.40 -50.97 5.42
N PRO A 35 16.31 -50.18 5.60
CA PRO A 35 15.97 -49.23 4.61
C PRO A 35 17.14 -48.24 4.46
N SER A 36 17.82 -48.30 3.32
CA SER A 36 18.73 -47.27 2.89
C SER A 36 17.96 -45.94 2.89
N ALA A 37 18.47 -44.96 3.60
CA ALA A 37 18.06 -43.60 3.43
C ALA A 37 17.97 -43.30 1.93
N LEU A 38 16.83 -42.88 1.47
CA LEU A 38 16.64 -42.30 0.16
C LEU A 38 17.67 -41.18 0.04
N GLN A 39 18.68 -41.36 -0.77
CA GLN A 39 19.45 -40.24 -1.30
C GLN A 39 18.46 -39.39 -2.06
N SER A 40 18.10 -38.26 -1.49
CA SER A 40 17.39 -37.18 -2.19
C SER A 40 18.28 -36.84 -3.39
N GLY A 41 17.82 -37.16 -4.59
CA GLY A 41 18.46 -36.67 -5.81
C GLY A 41 18.55 -35.14 -5.73
N ASN A 42 19.71 -34.63 -6.12
CA ASN A 42 20.14 -33.24 -6.07
C ASN A 42 19.23 -32.36 -6.98
N LYS A 43 17.98 -32.15 -6.62
CA LYS A 43 17.14 -31.10 -7.24
C LYS A 43 17.60 -29.77 -6.65
N PRO A 44 17.96 -28.77 -7.48
CA PRO A 44 18.32 -27.46 -6.96
C PRO A 44 17.15 -26.90 -6.15
N LEU A 45 17.46 -26.25 -5.04
CA LEU A 45 16.50 -25.52 -4.23
C LEU A 45 15.98 -24.33 -5.03
N LYS A 46 14.65 -24.21 -5.16
CA LYS A 46 14.01 -23.12 -5.90
C LYS A 46 13.51 -22.07 -4.93
N ILE A 47 14.02 -20.86 -5.07
CA ILE A 47 13.67 -19.72 -4.23
C ILE A 47 13.21 -18.58 -5.13
N VAL A 48 12.10 -17.98 -4.80
CA VAL A 48 11.54 -16.82 -5.49
C VAL A 48 11.46 -15.66 -4.52
N THR A 49 11.91 -14.49 -4.94
CA THR A 49 11.84 -13.23 -4.18
C THR A 49 11.19 -12.17 -5.03
N THR A 50 10.52 -11.20 -4.43
CA THR A 50 9.95 -10.08 -5.17
C THR A 50 10.99 -9.03 -5.48
N ILE A 51 11.69 -8.49 -4.48
CA ILE A 51 12.60 -7.35 -4.60
C ILE A 51 14.08 -7.74 -4.44
N PHE A 52 14.97 -6.82 -4.84
CA PHE A 52 16.42 -7.00 -4.76
C PHE A 52 16.95 -7.27 -3.34
N PRO A 53 16.54 -6.54 -2.26
CA PRO A 53 17.04 -6.83 -0.91
C PRO A 53 16.84 -8.29 -0.48
N GLU A 54 15.65 -8.85 -0.72
CA GLU A 54 15.33 -10.26 -0.44
C GLU A 54 16.25 -11.21 -1.19
N TYR A 55 16.46 -10.92 -2.48
CA TYR A 55 17.33 -11.70 -3.36
C TYR A 55 18.79 -11.71 -2.86
N ASP A 56 19.31 -10.55 -2.48
CA ASP A 56 20.68 -10.42 -1.99
C ASP A 56 20.87 -11.13 -0.64
N TRP A 57 19.95 -10.94 0.31
CA TRP A 57 19.99 -11.61 1.61
C TRP A 57 19.96 -13.13 1.48
N VAL A 58 19.07 -13.66 0.64
CA VAL A 58 19.02 -15.11 0.37
C VAL A 58 20.37 -15.60 -0.15
N ARG A 59 20.99 -14.90 -1.08
CA ARG A 59 22.29 -15.31 -1.67
C ARG A 59 23.44 -15.21 -0.67
N GLU A 60 23.47 -14.19 0.17
CA GLU A 60 24.47 -14.05 1.23
C GLU A 60 24.37 -15.21 2.25
N ILE A 61 23.14 -15.62 2.60
CA ILE A 61 22.90 -16.73 3.52
C ILE A 61 23.24 -18.09 2.87
N LEU A 62 22.90 -18.28 1.61
CA LEU A 62 23.26 -19.47 0.85
C LEU A 62 24.80 -19.61 0.70
N GLY A 63 25.50 -18.48 0.50
CA GLY A 63 26.96 -18.48 0.27
C GLY A 63 27.34 -19.41 -0.89
N ASP A 64 28.32 -20.30 -0.67
CA ASP A 64 28.78 -21.29 -1.68
C ASP A 64 27.66 -22.26 -2.14
N LYS A 65 26.53 -22.33 -1.44
CA LYS A 65 25.35 -23.15 -1.83
C LYS A 65 24.50 -22.49 -2.87
N ALA A 66 24.64 -21.19 -3.11
CA ALA A 66 23.90 -20.46 -4.13
C ALA A 66 24.09 -21.06 -5.54
N ASP A 67 25.25 -21.64 -5.84
CA ASP A 67 25.52 -22.33 -7.11
C ASP A 67 24.66 -23.60 -7.31
N HIS A 68 24.04 -24.11 -6.24
CA HIS A 68 23.17 -25.29 -6.22
C HIS A 68 21.68 -24.92 -5.99
N ALA A 69 21.36 -23.65 -5.95
CA ALA A 69 20.01 -23.11 -5.84
C ALA A 69 19.62 -22.33 -7.09
N GLU A 70 18.34 -22.31 -7.40
CA GLU A 70 17.76 -21.43 -8.40
C GLU A 70 17.06 -20.29 -7.65
N VAL A 71 17.72 -19.13 -7.56
CA VAL A 71 17.16 -17.95 -6.88
C VAL A 71 16.68 -16.99 -7.96
N THR A 72 15.39 -16.68 -7.96
CA THR A 72 14.74 -15.80 -8.92
C THR A 72 14.28 -14.53 -8.24
N MET A 73 14.64 -13.37 -8.79
CA MET A 73 14.09 -12.07 -8.45
C MET A 73 13.01 -11.71 -9.46
N LEU A 74 11.80 -11.41 -9.01
CA LEU A 74 10.68 -11.11 -9.91
C LEU A 74 10.76 -9.69 -10.48
N LEU A 75 11.10 -8.71 -9.66
CA LEU A 75 11.22 -7.31 -10.06
C LEU A 75 12.62 -7.03 -10.67
N ASP A 76 12.95 -7.74 -11.74
CA ASP A 76 14.29 -7.71 -12.37
C ASP A 76 14.39 -6.74 -13.57
N ASN A 77 13.36 -5.97 -13.84
CA ASN A 77 13.28 -5.08 -15.00
C ASN A 77 13.31 -3.59 -14.65
N GLY A 78 13.60 -3.25 -13.40
CA GLY A 78 13.62 -1.87 -12.90
C GLY A 78 12.23 -1.27 -12.72
N VAL A 79 11.19 -2.09 -12.68
CA VAL A 79 9.83 -1.68 -12.30
C VAL A 79 9.77 -1.58 -10.79
N ASP A 80 9.20 -0.50 -10.31
CA ASP A 80 8.92 -0.23 -8.93
C ASP A 80 7.90 -1.24 -8.35
N LEU A 81 8.02 -1.60 -7.08
CA LEU A 81 7.14 -2.53 -6.38
C LEU A 81 5.65 -2.15 -6.53
N HIS A 82 5.34 -0.86 -6.36
CA HIS A 82 3.97 -0.33 -6.41
C HIS A 82 3.33 -0.38 -7.82
N SER A 83 4.14 -0.60 -8.85
CA SER A 83 3.68 -0.71 -10.25
C SER A 83 3.80 -2.13 -10.80
N TYR A 84 4.24 -3.09 -10.00
CA TYR A 84 4.49 -4.45 -10.45
C TYR A 84 3.20 -5.24 -10.60
N GLN A 85 3.08 -5.94 -11.74
CA GLN A 85 2.02 -6.91 -12.00
C GLN A 85 2.66 -8.23 -12.42
N PRO A 86 2.38 -9.36 -11.73
CA PRO A 86 3.01 -10.63 -12.04
C PRO A 86 2.60 -11.15 -13.41
N THR A 87 3.57 -11.70 -14.13
CA THR A 87 3.30 -12.41 -15.38
C THR A 87 2.86 -13.85 -15.10
N ALA A 88 2.27 -14.52 -16.11
CA ALA A 88 1.94 -15.93 -15.99
C ALA A 88 3.18 -16.81 -15.69
N ASP A 89 4.36 -16.42 -16.19
CA ASP A 89 5.62 -17.12 -15.91
C ASP A 89 6.05 -16.94 -14.45
N ASP A 90 5.80 -15.79 -13.84
CA ASP A 90 6.12 -15.52 -12.43
C ASP A 90 5.21 -16.35 -11.52
N ILE A 91 3.92 -16.42 -11.83
CA ILE A 91 2.98 -17.30 -11.10
C ILE A 91 3.41 -18.77 -11.17
N ILE A 92 3.91 -19.24 -12.32
CA ILE A 92 4.45 -20.61 -12.46
C ILE A 92 5.69 -20.82 -11.59
N LYS A 93 6.63 -19.86 -11.55
CA LYS A 93 7.83 -19.94 -10.70
C LYS A 93 7.46 -20.00 -9.23
N ILE A 94 6.55 -19.11 -8.77
CA ILE A 94 6.04 -19.10 -7.39
C ILE A 94 5.36 -20.45 -7.07
N SER A 95 4.50 -20.93 -7.96
CA SER A 95 3.72 -22.15 -7.73
C SER A 95 4.58 -23.43 -7.48
N ASP A 96 5.81 -23.51 -8.02
CA ASP A 96 6.72 -24.67 -7.93
C ASP A 96 7.96 -24.42 -7.03
N CYS A 97 8.09 -23.25 -6.40
CA CYS A 97 9.25 -22.94 -5.56
C CYS A 97 9.19 -23.64 -4.19
N ASP A 98 10.34 -23.72 -3.54
CA ASP A 98 10.49 -24.30 -2.20
C ASP A 98 10.40 -23.21 -1.12
N LEU A 99 10.79 -21.95 -1.46
CA LEU A 99 10.71 -20.78 -0.60
C LEU A 99 10.29 -19.57 -1.44
N PHE A 100 9.27 -18.85 -0.99
CA PHE A 100 8.80 -17.60 -1.56
C PHE A 100 8.89 -16.47 -0.54
N LEU A 101 9.53 -15.36 -0.93
CA LEU A 101 9.64 -14.13 -0.13
C LEU A 101 8.92 -13.01 -0.86
N TYR A 102 8.18 -12.20 -0.12
CA TYR A 102 7.53 -10.99 -0.62
C TYR A 102 7.36 -9.98 0.51
N VAL A 103 7.21 -8.71 0.14
CA VAL A 103 7.16 -7.63 1.13
C VAL A 103 5.88 -7.69 1.96
N GLY A 104 4.75 -7.86 1.33
CA GLY A 104 3.42 -7.69 1.92
C GLY A 104 2.91 -6.27 1.69
N GLY A 105 1.72 -5.99 2.22
CA GLY A 105 1.04 -4.71 1.99
C GLY A 105 0.23 -4.69 0.71
N GLU A 106 -0.18 -3.49 0.30
CA GLU A 106 -1.09 -3.28 -0.83
C GLU A 106 -0.46 -3.70 -2.16
N SER A 107 0.82 -3.39 -2.37
CA SER A 107 1.54 -3.72 -3.60
C SER A 107 1.62 -5.22 -3.88
N ASP A 108 1.52 -6.04 -2.86
CA ASP A 108 1.55 -7.50 -2.95
C ASP A 108 0.17 -8.16 -2.79
N GLY A 109 -0.94 -7.42 -2.93
CA GLY A 109 -2.31 -7.95 -2.83
C GLY A 109 -2.61 -9.12 -3.78
N TRP A 110 -1.92 -9.20 -4.91
CA TRP A 110 -1.99 -10.29 -5.88
C TRP A 110 -1.43 -11.63 -5.35
N VAL A 111 -0.62 -11.61 -4.30
CA VAL A 111 0.09 -12.80 -3.76
C VAL A 111 -0.88 -13.83 -3.22
N GLU A 112 -1.97 -13.40 -2.56
CA GLU A 112 -2.95 -14.32 -2.00
C GLU A 112 -3.54 -15.24 -3.07
N ASP A 113 -3.88 -14.70 -4.24
CA ASP A 113 -4.41 -15.47 -5.35
C ASP A 113 -3.35 -16.38 -5.98
N ALA A 114 -2.10 -15.90 -6.10
CA ALA A 114 -1.00 -16.73 -6.58
C ALA A 114 -0.74 -17.95 -5.66
N LEU A 115 -0.84 -17.78 -4.35
CA LEU A 115 -0.66 -18.86 -3.38
C LEU A 115 -1.79 -19.89 -3.37
N LYS A 116 -3.03 -19.48 -3.68
CA LYS A 116 -4.17 -20.43 -3.84
C LYS A 116 -3.90 -21.46 -4.95
N GLU A 117 -3.25 -21.03 -6.02
CA GLU A 117 -2.91 -21.86 -7.18
C GLU A 117 -1.58 -22.63 -7.04
N ALA A 118 -0.84 -22.45 -5.93
CA ALA A 118 0.45 -23.09 -5.72
C ALA A 118 0.38 -24.60 -5.75
N THR A 119 1.25 -25.24 -6.55
CA THR A 119 1.34 -26.68 -6.71
C THR A 119 2.21 -27.35 -5.65
N ASN A 120 3.25 -26.67 -5.18
CA ASN A 120 4.08 -27.11 -4.06
C ASN A 120 3.41 -26.78 -2.72
N LYS A 121 2.74 -27.74 -2.13
CA LYS A 121 2.04 -27.57 -0.83
C LYS A 121 2.97 -27.55 0.38
N ASN A 122 4.27 -27.80 0.18
CA ASN A 122 5.31 -27.73 1.22
C ASN A 122 6.16 -26.46 1.11
N MET A 123 5.81 -25.55 0.19
CA MET A 123 6.48 -24.26 0.03
C MET A 123 6.46 -23.48 1.35
N LYS A 124 7.59 -22.92 1.72
CA LYS A 124 7.67 -21.92 2.77
C LYS A 124 7.38 -20.55 2.17
N VAL A 125 6.67 -19.73 2.92
CA VAL A 125 6.31 -18.36 2.51
C VAL A 125 6.73 -17.41 3.62
N ILE A 126 7.44 -16.36 3.27
CA ILE A 126 7.82 -15.26 4.16
C ILE A 126 7.22 -13.97 3.63
N ASN A 127 6.30 -13.40 4.41
CA ASN A 127 5.84 -12.03 4.27
C ASN A 127 6.69 -11.16 5.21
N LEU A 128 7.41 -10.18 4.67
CA LEU A 128 8.33 -9.35 5.47
C LEU A 128 7.59 -8.55 6.53
N LEU A 129 6.43 -7.96 6.20
CA LEU A 129 5.62 -7.22 7.17
C LEU A 129 5.14 -8.11 8.30
N ASP A 130 4.72 -9.35 8.00
CA ASP A 130 4.26 -10.31 9.02
C ASP A 130 5.39 -10.73 9.97
N VAL A 131 6.62 -10.85 9.47
CA VAL A 131 7.80 -11.13 10.31
C VAL A 131 8.05 -9.99 11.28
N LEU A 132 7.92 -8.75 10.84
CA LEU A 132 8.22 -7.54 11.61
C LEU A 132 7.09 -7.11 12.56
N LYS A 133 5.85 -7.47 12.28
CA LYS A 133 4.67 -7.26 13.16
C LYS A 133 4.57 -5.83 13.72
N ASP A 134 4.72 -5.71 15.04
CA ASP A 134 4.54 -4.47 15.80
C ASP A 134 5.55 -3.36 15.43
N THR A 135 6.60 -3.68 14.68
CA THR A 135 7.57 -2.68 14.20
C THR A 135 7.20 -2.08 12.86
N VAL A 136 6.19 -2.64 12.19
CA VAL A 136 5.67 -2.11 10.93
C VAL A 136 4.97 -0.77 11.18
N LYS A 137 5.25 0.21 10.32
CA LYS A 137 4.71 1.56 10.39
C LYS A 137 3.62 1.75 9.35
N THR A 138 2.63 2.55 9.71
CA THR A 138 1.65 3.04 8.72
C THR A 138 2.28 4.17 7.91
N GLU A 139 1.86 4.29 6.67
CA GLU A 139 2.24 5.44 5.86
C GLU A 139 1.76 6.75 6.51
N GLU A 140 2.52 7.81 6.37
CA GLU A 140 2.23 9.09 7.00
C GLU A 140 2.43 10.23 6.01
N ALA A 141 1.40 11.04 5.83
CA ALA A 141 1.51 12.28 5.09
C ALA A 141 2.05 13.40 5.99
N MET A 142 3.22 13.94 5.65
CA MET A 142 3.82 15.06 6.35
C MET A 142 3.34 16.40 5.81
N PRO A 143 3.38 17.49 6.62
CA PRO A 143 3.01 18.82 6.13
C PRO A 143 3.75 19.20 4.84
N GLY A 144 3.00 19.61 3.82
CA GLY A 144 3.51 20.01 2.51
C GLY A 144 3.74 18.87 1.52
N MET A 145 3.51 17.64 1.89
CA MET A 145 3.41 16.54 0.94
C MET A 145 2.15 16.69 0.10
N GLN A 146 2.28 16.38 -1.18
CA GLN A 146 1.12 16.15 -2.04
C GLN A 146 0.61 14.73 -1.78
N THR A 147 -0.68 14.62 -1.53
CA THR A 147 -1.39 13.34 -1.44
C THR A 147 -2.08 13.05 -2.76
N GLU A 148 -2.24 11.79 -3.11
CA GLU A 148 -2.91 11.38 -4.34
C GLU A 148 -4.38 11.84 -4.36
N GLU A 149 -4.81 12.42 -5.48
CA GLU A 149 -6.21 12.73 -5.71
C GLU A 149 -6.93 11.42 -6.09
N GLY A 150 -7.57 10.76 -5.14
CA GLY A 150 -8.50 9.68 -5.48
C GLY A 150 -8.58 8.46 -4.56
N HIS A 151 -7.63 8.21 -3.67
CA HIS A 151 -7.66 6.98 -2.85
C HIS A 151 -7.48 7.20 -1.34
N HIS A 152 -7.31 8.44 -0.85
CA HIS A 152 -7.20 8.71 0.57
C HIS A 152 -8.41 9.46 1.12
N HIS A 153 -9.08 8.86 2.11
CA HIS A 153 -10.14 9.50 2.86
C HIS A 153 -9.60 10.63 3.72
N GLY A 154 -9.80 11.84 3.19
CA GLY A 154 -9.70 13.09 3.90
C GLY A 154 -8.30 13.68 3.86
N TYR A 155 -8.22 14.84 3.21
CA TYR A 155 -7.16 15.81 3.46
C TYR A 155 -7.13 16.10 4.96
N SER A 156 -6.43 15.26 5.72
CA SER A 156 -6.29 15.48 7.16
C SER A 156 -5.50 16.76 7.45
N HIS A 157 -4.74 17.25 6.44
CA HIS A 157 -3.91 18.45 6.55
C HIS A 157 -3.90 19.21 5.22
N PHE A 158 -4.67 20.30 5.13
CA PHE A 158 -4.68 21.23 4.00
C PHE A 158 -4.68 22.68 4.53
N ALA A 159 -4.17 23.63 3.74
CA ALA A 159 -4.25 25.06 4.08
C ALA A 159 -5.63 25.61 3.70
N ASP A 160 -6.08 26.66 4.39
CA ASP A 160 -7.34 27.33 4.07
C ASP A 160 -7.38 27.86 2.63
N SER A 161 -6.23 28.17 2.06
CA SER A 161 -6.06 28.65 0.68
C SER A 161 -6.32 27.59 -0.39
N ASP A 162 -6.28 26.31 -0.03
CA ASP A 162 -6.40 25.19 -0.96
C ASP A 162 -7.86 24.86 -1.24
N VAL A 163 -8.74 25.28 -0.30
CA VAL A 163 -10.17 25.03 -0.41
C VAL A 163 -10.80 25.93 -1.47
N GLN A 164 -11.46 25.31 -2.43
CA GLN A 164 -12.15 26.00 -3.53
C GLN A 164 -13.65 25.85 -3.43
N ASP A 165 -14.37 26.82 -4.01
CA ASP A 165 -15.82 26.72 -4.18
C ASP A 165 -16.18 25.54 -5.10
N ARG A 166 -17.23 24.78 -4.71
CA ARG A 166 -17.72 23.63 -5.47
C ARG A 166 -19.20 23.84 -5.87
N SER A 167 -19.63 23.15 -6.90
CA SER A 167 -21.00 23.23 -7.40
C SER A 167 -21.69 21.86 -7.36
N LEU A 168 -23.03 21.81 -7.54
CA LEU A 168 -23.76 20.55 -7.55
C LEU A 168 -23.31 19.56 -8.64
N SER A 169 -22.48 20.00 -9.63
CA SER A 169 -21.92 19.11 -10.65
C SER A 169 -21.04 18.00 -10.06
N ASP A 170 -20.43 18.28 -8.92
CA ASP A 170 -19.51 17.35 -8.28
C ASP A 170 -20.25 16.17 -7.64
N TRP A 171 -21.52 16.39 -7.29
CA TRP A 171 -22.42 15.38 -6.71
C TRP A 171 -23.57 14.98 -7.67
N ASP A 172 -23.51 15.36 -8.95
CA ASP A 172 -24.57 15.06 -9.92
C ASP A 172 -24.77 13.55 -10.08
N GLY A 173 -26.04 13.09 -9.97
CA GLY A 173 -26.38 11.68 -10.11
C GLY A 173 -27.45 11.17 -9.15
N GLU A 174 -27.59 9.84 -9.10
CA GLU A 174 -28.51 9.13 -8.21
C GLU A 174 -27.73 8.42 -7.11
N TRP A 175 -28.16 8.59 -5.87
CA TRP A 175 -27.42 8.17 -4.68
C TRP A 175 -28.31 7.39 -3.72
N GLN A 176 -27.80 6.30 -3.13
CA GLN A 176 -28.47 5.46 -2.17
C GLN A 176 -27.83 5.55 -0.79
N SER A 177 -28.66 5.48 0.25
CA SER A 177 -28.18 5.45 1.63
C SER A 177 -27.47 4.13 1.95
N VAL A 178 -26.35 4.21 2.63
CA VAL A 178 -25.61 3.05 3.15
C VAL A 178 -26.26 2.45 4.40
N TYR A 179 -27.14 3.18 5.08
CA TYR A 179 -27.74 2.77 6.35
C TYR A 179 -28.52 1.43 6.30
N PRO A 180 -29.29 1.11 5.25
CA PRO A 180 -29.93 -0.22 5.13
C PRO A 180 -28.92 -1.35 5.10
N TYR A 181 -27.80 -1.22 4.42
CA TYR A 181 -26.76 -2.26 4.33
C TYR A 181 -26.08 -2.54 5.68
N LEU A 182 -25.89 -1.50 6.50
CA LEU A 182 -25.44 -1.65 7.88
C LEU A 182 -26.47 -2.43 8.71
N GLN A 183 -27.77 -2.13 8.57
CA GLN A 183 -28.83 -2.79 9.32
C GLN A 183 -29.02 -4.25 8.91
N GLU A 184 -28.82 -4.58 7.65
CA GLU A 184 -28.90 -5.93 7.09
C GLU A 184 -27.67 -6.80 7.42
N GLY A 185 -26.62 -6.21 7.98
CA GLY A 185 -25.37 -6.90 8.36
C GLY A 185 -24.39 -7.10 7.22
N ILE A 186 -24.63 -6.50 6.04
CA ILE A 186 -23.72 -6.57 4.88
C ILE A 186 -22.36 -5.94 5.23
N LEU A 187 -22.37 -4.90 6.09
CA LEU A 187 -21.18 -4.17 6.51
C LEU A 187 -20.54 -4.72 7.80
N ASP A 188 -20.93 -5.88 8.30
CA ASP A 188 -20.39 -6.43 9.56
C ASP A 188 -18.89 -6.74 9.43
N GLU A 189 -18.45 -7.23 8.28
CA GLU A 189 -17.02 -7.47 7.97
C GLU A 189 -16.19 -6.19 8.02
N VAL A 190 -16.74 -5.04 7.58
CA VAL A 190 -16.09 -3.73 7.71
C VAL A 190 -15.89 -3.37 9.19
N MET A 191 -16.89 -3.65 10.05
CA MET A 191 -16.79 -3.37 11.48
C MET A 191 -15.75 -4.28 12.16
N GLU A 192 -15.67 -5.54 11.75
CA GLU A 192 -14.65 -6.49 12.19
C GLU A 192 -13.24 -6.01 11.79
N ARG A 193 -13.04 -5.61 10.54
CA ARG A 193 -11.77 -5.08 10.04
C ARG A 193 -11.35 -3.79 10.76
N LYS A 194 -12.28 -2.87 10.97
CA LYS A 194 -12.02 -1.65 11.75
C LYS A 194 -11.67 -1.95 13.23
N ALA A 195 -12.19 -3.03 13.79
CA ALA A 195 -11.85 -3.46 15.15
C ALA A 195 -10.44 -4.06 15.23
N GLU A 196 -10.01 -4.79 14.21
CA GLU A 196 -8.63 -5.30 14.10
C GLU A 196 -7.61 -4.16 14.03
N ASN A 197 -7.96 -3.08 13.32
CA ASN A 197 -7.06 -1.95 13.05
C ASN A 197 -7.21 -0.77 14.01
N GLY A 198 -8.24 -0.75 14.84
CA GLY A 198 -8.62 0.39 15.66
C GLY A 198 -8.58 0.12 17.17
N ASN A 199 -9.24 1.00 17.91
CA ASN A 199 -9.29 1.00 19.38
C ASN A 199 -10.66 0.65 19.97
N LYS A 200 -11.61 0.18 19.14
CA LYS A 200 -12.96 -0.23 19.53
C LYS A 200 -13.21 -1.67 19.10
N THR A 201 -14.14 -2.34 19.76
CA THR A 201 -14.65 -3.63 19.30
C THR A 201 -15.55 -3.46 18.06
N ALA A 202 -15.78 -4.53 17.31
CA ALA A 202 -16.68 -4.52 16.16
C ALA A 202 -18.10 -4.05 16.55
N GLU A 203 -18.60 -4.43 17.72
CA GLU A 203 -19.90 -4.00 18.25
C GLU A 203 -19.92 -2.49 18.55
N GLU A 204 -18.83 -1.93 19.10
CA GLU A 204 -18.70 -0.50 19.35
C GLU A 204 -18.60 0.30 18.05
N TYR A 205 -17.86 -0.22 17.05
CA TYR A 205 -17.85 0.39 15.71
C TYR A 205 -19.22 0.34 15.07
N ARG A 206 -19.92 -0.80 15.13
CA ARG A 206 -21.28 -0.91 14.60
C ARG A 206 -22.22 0.10 15.23
N ALA A 207 -22.20 0.25 16.55
CA ALA A 207 -23.03 1.23 17.26
C ALA A 207 -22.69 2.69 16.87
N TYR A 208 -21.41 2.99 16.66
CA TYR A 208 -20.95 4.28 16.19
C TYR A 208 -21.47 4.60 14.78
N TYR A 209 -21.32 3.67 13.83
CA TYR A 209 -21.81 3.82 12.47
C TYR A 209 -23.36 3.78 12.39
N GLU A 210 -24.02 3.04 13.26
CA GLU A 210 -25.48 3.04 13.35
C GLU A 210 -26.02 4.44 13.75
N THR A 211 -25.31 5.14 14.61
CA THR A 211 -25.62 6.53 14.93
C THR A 211 -25.28 7.46 13.76
N GLY A 212 -24.10 7.32 13.20
CA GLY A 212 -23.58 8.17 12.13
C GLY A 212 -24.40 8.10 10.85
N TYR A 213 -24.71 6.91 10.38
CA TYR A 213 -25.41 6.71 9.09
C TYR A 213 -26.93 6.83 9.17
N LYS A 214 -27.49 6.89 10.36
CA LYS A 214 -28.95 6.86 10.57
C LYS A 214 -29.66 7.95 9.78
N THR A 215 -30.59 7.52 8.92
CA THR A 215 -31.42 8.40 8.10
C THR A 215 -32.73 7.72 7.75
N ASP A 216 -33.76 8.52 7.46
CA ASP A 216 -35.03 8.09 6.87
C ASP A 216 -35.16 8.47 5.38
N VAL A 217 -34.09 9.04 4.80
CA VAL A 217 -33.98 9.32 3.37
C VAL A 217 -33.23 8.17 2.69
N SER A 218 -33.95 7.40 1.89
CA SER A 218 -33.38 6.20 1.23
C SER A 218 -32.61 6.49 -0.06
N LYS A 219 -32.98 7.61 -0.73
CA LYS A 219 -32.39 7.98 -2.02
C LYS A 219 -32.30 9.50 -2.14
N ILE A 220 -31.24 9.97 -2.77
CA ILE A 220 -31.08 11.37 -3.21
C ILE A 220 -30.80 11.37 -4.71
N THR A 221 -31.51 12.21 -5.47
CA THR A 221 -31.19 12.47 -6.88
C THR A 221 -30.77 13.93 -7.01
N ILE A 222 -29.58 14.16 -7.52
CA ILE A 222 -29.00 15.49 -7.72
C ILE A 222 -28.92 15.75 -9.21
N ASN A 223 -29.48 16.86 -9.68
CA ASN A 223 -29.44 17.29 -11.06
C ASN A 223 -28.77 18.67 -11.13
N ALA A 224 -27.49 18.66 -11.54
CA ALA A 224 -26.67 19.86 -11.62
C ALA A 224 -27.15 20.83 -12.74
N GLU A 225 -27.70 20.30 -13.82
CA GLU A 225 -28.18 21.13 -14.94
C GLU A 225 -29.32 22.08 -14.49
N ASN A 226 -30.22 21.59 -13.61
CA ASN A 226 -31.34 22.33 -13.09
C ASN A 226 -31.12 22.88 -11.66
N ASN A 227 -29.97 22.59 -11.07
CA ASN A 227 -29.63 22.87 -9.67
C ASN A 227 -30.69 22.34 -8.68
N THR A 228 -31.18 21.12 -8.88
CA THR A 228 -32.22 20.53 -8.03
C THR A 228 -31.71 19.33 -7.28
N MET A 229 -32.24 19.11 -6.07
CA MET A 229 -32.09 17.87 -5.30
C MET A 229 -33.46 17.31 -4.97
N CYS A 230 -33.65 16.00 -5.19
CA CYS A 230 -34.85 15.24 -4.82
C CYS A 230 -34.48 14.25 -3.71
N PHE A 231 -35.18 14.34 -2.59
CA PHE A 231 -35.02 13.46 -1.44
C PHE A 231 -36.19 12.48 -1.36
N VAL A 232 -35.91 11.19 -1.28
CA VAL A 232 -36.93 10.14 -1.11
C VAL A 232 -36.97 9.71 0.34
N LYS A 233 -37.99 10.16 1.07
CA LYS A 233 -38.18 9.83 2.48
C LYS A 233 -39.41 8.94 2.65
N ASN A 234 -39.23 7.73 3.19
CA ASN A 234 -40.35 6.77 3.35
C ASN A 234 -41.16 6.53 2.06
N GLY A 235 -40.48 6.57 0.90
CA GLY A 235 -41.12 6.42 -0.41
C GLY A 235 -41.86 7.68 -0.94
N VAL A 236 -41.76 8.82 -0.25
CA VAL A 236 -42.30 10.11 -0.69
C VAL A 236 -41.13 10.97 -1.20
N GLU A 237 -41.29 11.49 -2.40
CA GLU A 237 -40.32 12.39 -3.03
C GLU A 237 -40.61 13.84 -2.63
N ALA A 238 -39.57 14.60 -2.35
CA ALA A 238 -39.60 16.03 -2.13
C ALA A 238 -38.43 16.67 -2.88
N THR A 239 -38.74 17.59 -3.81
CA THR A 239 -37.77 18.22 -4.70
C THR A 239 -37.72 19.72 -4.47
N ALA A 240 -36.50 20.28 -4.41
CA ALA A 240 -36.30 21.72 -4.38
C ALA A 240 -35.10 22.12 -5.25
N ALA A 241 -35.09 23.38 -5.67
CA ALA A 241 -33.96 24.02 -6.32
C ALA A 241 -33.01 24.58 -5.26
N TYR A 242 -31.72 24.43 -5.43
CA TYR A 242 -30.73 24.83 -4.45
C TYR A 242 -29.71 25.81 -5.01
N GLN A 243 -29.22 26.68 -4.15
CA GLN A 243 -28.18 27.65 -4.45
C GLN A 243 -26.99 27.44 -3.50
N TYR A 244 -25.81 27.41 -4.05
CA TYR A 244 -24.56 27.39 -3.29
C TYR A 244 -24.39 28.63 -2.40
N LYS A 245 -23.89 28.45 -1.17
CA LYS A 245 -23.75 29.49 -0.14
C LYS A 245 -22.33 29.61 0.43
N GLY A 246 -21.38 28.90 -0.11
CA GLY A 246 -20.02 28.85 0.40
C GLY A 246 -19.72 27.55 1.14
N TYR A 247 -18.61 27.55 1.83
CA TYR A 247 -18.14 26.39 2.60
C TYR A 247 -17.66 26.81 3.99
N GLN A 248 -17.45 25.82 4.86
CA GLN A 248 -16.79 26.01 6.15
C GLN A 248 -15.77 24.90 6.36
N ILE A 249 -14.60 25.30 6.86
CA ILE A 249 -13.52 24.39 7.26
C ILE A 249 -13.71 24.02 8.73
N TYR A 250 -13.49 22.77 9.07
CA TYR A 250 -13.57 22.20 10.42
C TYR A 250 -12.23 21.65 10.82
N ASP A 251 -11.79 22.00 12.03
CA ASP A 251 -10.63 21.39 12.68
C ASP A 251 -11.16 20.41 13.74
N TYR A 252 -10.92 19.11 13.57
CA TYR A 252 -11.42 18.09 14.49
C TYR A 252 -10.44 17.84 15.64
N GLU A 253 -10.95 17.32 16.75
CA GLU A 253 -10.12 16.99 17.94
C GLU A 253 -9.07 15.92 17.63
N SER A 254 -9.26 15.09 16.61
CA SER A 254 -8.29 14.13 16.09
C SER A 254 -7.05 14.78 15.45
N GLY A 255 -7.09 16.09 15.17
CA GLY A 255 -6.08 16.82 14.41
C GLY A 255 -6.33 16.83 12.90
N SER A 256 -7.32 16.09 12.40
CA SER A 256 -7.72 16.13 11.00
C SER A 256 -8.59 17.35 10.69
N ARG A 257 -8.68 17.70 9.40
CA ARG A 257 -9.52 18.81 8.91
C ARG A 257 -10.56 18.27 7.93
N GLY A 258 -11.66 18.99 7.80
CA GLY A 258 -12.72 18.67 6.83
C GLY A 258 -13.38 19.93 6.29
N VAL A 259 -14.05 19.81 5.16
CA VAL A 259 -14.82 20.90 4.54
C VAL A 259 -16.25 20.46 4.37
N ARG A 260 -17.19 21.38 4.70
CA ARG A 260 -18.60 21.21 4.36
C ARG A 260 -19.03 22.31 3.41
N TYR A 261 -19.68 21.91 2.29
CA TYR A 261 -20.17 22.81 1.24
C TYR A 261 -21.65 23.04 1.39
N PHE A 262 -22.09 24.29 1.40
CA PHE A 262 -23.41 24.73 1.83
C PHE A 262 -24.34 25.06 0.66
N PHE A 263 -25.56 24.51 0.70
CA PHE A 263 -26.60 24.78 -0.28
C PHE A 263 -27.92 25.12 0.43
N GLU A 264 -28.63 26.13 -0.07
CA GLU A 264 -29.93 26.56 0.47
C GLU A 264 -31.01 26.43 -0.61
N ALA A 265 -32.15 25.83 -0.23
CA ALA A 265 -33.31 25.75 -1.10
C ALA A 265 -33.88 27.16 -1.43
N THR A 266 -34.12 27.39 -2.71
CA THR A 266 -34.66 28.67 -3.22
C THR A 266 -36.10 28.56 -3.62
N ASP A 267 -36.56 27.41 -4.12
CA ASP A 267 -37.90 27.10 -4.54
C ASP A 267 -38.12 25.58 -4.56
N GLY A 268 -39.34 25.09 -4.35
CA GLY A 268 -39.67 23.67 -4.42
C GLY A 268 -40.65 23.21 -3.36
N ASP A 269 -40.64 21.90 -3.07
CA ASP A 269 -41.56 21.27 -2.13
C ASP A 269 -41.23 21.68 -0.68
N ALA A 270 -42.24 21.92 0.11
CA ALA A 270 -42.11 22.34 1.52
C ALA A 270 -41.46 21.23 2.41
N ASP A 271 -41.56 19.98 1.97
CA ASP A 271 -40.99 18.81 2.67
C ASP A 271 -39.52 18.54 2.28
N ALA A 272 -39.00 19.26 1.27
CA ALA A 272 -37.57 19.21 0.95
C ALA A 272 -36.76 19.97 2.00
N PRO A 273 -35.55 19.46 2.40
CA PRO A 273 -34.68 20.15 3.34
C PRO A 273 -34.31 21.56 2.84
N LYS A 274 -34.45 22.56 3.71
CA LYS A 274 -34.10 23.93 3.34
C LYS A 274 -32.61 24.17 3.26
N TYR A 275 -31.84 23.53 4.13
CA TYR A 275 -30.40 23.68 4.23
C TYR A 275 -29.73 22.31 4.07
N VAL A 276 -28.67 22.27 3.28
CA VAL A 276 -27.90 21.08 2.99
C VAL A 276 -26.42 21.41 3.07
N GLN A 277 -25.63 20.49 3.66
CA GLN A 277 -24.17 20.55 3.67
C GLN A 277 -23.62 19.20 3.19
N PHE A 278 -22.74 19.23 2.20
CA PHE A 278 -21.99 18.04 1.73
C PHE A 278 -20.59 18.01 2.31
N SER A 279 -20.10 16.81 2.61
CA SER A 279 -18.72 16.51 2.94
C SER A 279 -18.35 15.18 2.28
N ASP A 280 -17.38 15.20 1.37
CA ASP A 280 -16.94 14.04 0.61
C ASP A 280 -15.41 13.92 0.59
N HIS A 281 -14.77 14.52 1.59
CA HIS A 281 -13.32 14.61 1.72
C HIS A 281 -12.62 15.46 0.65
N GLY A 282 -13.29 15.89 -0.42
CA GLY A 282 -12.76 16.79 -1.43
C GLY A 282 -12.72 18.25 -0.98
N ILE A 283 -11.65 18.97 -1.34
CA ILE A 283 -11.44 20.39 -1.00
C ILE A 283 -11.49 21.30 -2.24
N ALA A 284 -11.51 20.73 -3.45
CA ALA A 284 -11.57 21.41 -4.74
C ALA A 284 -12.63 20.75 -5.66
N PRO A 285 -13.01 21.37 -6.79
CA PRO A 285 -13.93 20.77 -7.75
C PRO A 285 -13.47 19.38 -8.22
N GLY A 286 -14.33 18.38 -8.05
CA GLY A 286 -14.09 16.99 -8.43
C GLY A 286 -15.37 16.18 -8.23
N LYS A 287 -15.56 15.07 -8.97
CA LYS A 287 -16.73 14.22 -8.82
C LYS A 287 -16.62 13.38 -7.54
N ALA A 288 -17.66 13.44 -6.70
CA ALA A 288 -17.73 12.63 -5.49
C ALA A 288 -17.94 11.14 -5.85
N GLU A 289 -17.25 10.24 -5.18
CA GLU A 289 -17.45 8.79 -5.24
C GLU A 289 -18.46 8.35 -4.21
N HIS A 290 -18.47 8.97 -3.04
CA HIS A 290 -19.50 8.92 -2.01
C HIS A 290 -19.52 10.25 -1.26
N PHE A 291 -20.49 10.46 -0.40
CA PHE A 291 -20.51 11.66 0.44
C PHE A 291 -21.28 11.47 1.74
N HIS A 292 -20.90 12.25 2.73
CA HIS A 292 -21.68 12.52 3.93
C HIS A 292 -22.54 13.76 3.71
N ILE A 293 -23.74 13.76 4.27
CA ILE A 293 -24.66 14.88 4.08
C ILE A 293 -25.34 15.25 5.40
N TYR A 294 -25.48 16.56 5.61
CA TYR A 294 -26.20 17.13 6.73
C TYR A 294 -27.33 17.98 6.16
N PHE A 295 -28.55 17.74 6.57
CA PHE A 295 -29.69 18.45 6.02
C PHE A 295 -30.79 18.69 7.05
N GLY A 296 -31.52 19.81 6.90
CA GLY A 296 -32.59 20.19 7.82
C GLY A 296 -33.18 21.55 7.51
N ASN A 297 -33.98 22.08 8.46
CA ASN A 297 -34.72 23.34 8.30
C ASN A 297 -34.31 24.43 9.30
N GLU A 298 -33.40 24.13 10.24
CA GLU A 298 -33.09 25.03 11.36
C GLU A 298 -31.93 26.00 11.07
N GLY A 299 -31.30 25.91 9.92
CA GLY A 299 -30.21 26.78 9.46
C GLY A 299 -28.85 26.11 9.43
N PHE A 300 -27.87 26.73 8.77
CA PHE A 300 -26.54 26.21 8.62
C PHE A 300 -25.79 26.07 9.97
N ASP A 301 -25.99 27.04 10.89
CA ASP A 301 -25.32 27.00 12.20
C ASP A 301 -25.71 25.74 13.00
N ALA A 302 -26.99 25.32 12.92
CA ALA A 302 -27.46 24.10 13.57
C ALA A 302 -26.85 22.85 12.94
N LEU A 303 -26.80 22.78 11.61
CA LEU A 303 -26.19 21.67 10.87
C LEU A 303 -24.67 21.62 11.10
N SER A 304 -24.03 22.78 11.23
CA SER A 304 -22.58 22.87 11.47
C SER A 304 -22.15 22.36 12.84
N GLN A 305 -23.08 22.29 13.81
CA GLN A 305 -22.84 21.74 15.15
C GLN A 305 -23.10 20.23 15.21
N GLU A 306 -23.72 19.63 14.18
CA GLU A 306 -23.96 18.19 14.12
C GLU A 306 -22.65 17.45 13.79
N MET A 307 -22.21 16.61 14.72
CA MET A 307 -20.96 15.84 14.59
C MET A 307 -21.18 14.34 14.80
N GLU A 308 -22.35 13.92 15.25
CA GLU A 308 -22.63 12.53 15.59
C GLU A 308 -23.41 11.79 14.48
N ASN A 309 -24.25 12.51 13.72
CA ASN A 309 -25.06 11.95 12.65
C ASN A 309 -24.65 12.54 11.29
N TRP A 310 -24.09 11.70 10.45
CA TRP A 310 -23.51 12.01 9.15
C TRP A 310 -23.94 10.96 8.10
N PRO A 311 -25.26 10.94 7.72
CA PRO A 311 -25.78 10.00 6.71
C PRO A 311 -24.90 9.98 5.47
N THR A 312 -24.58 8.78 5.01
CA THR A 312 -23.65 8.53 3.92
C THR A 312 -24.37 7.91 2.73
N TYR A 313 -23.99 8.36 1.54
CA TYR A 313 -24.61 7.95 0.29
C TYR A 313 -23.55 7.53 -0.72
N TYR A 314 -23.82 6.43 -1.40
CA TYR A 314 -23.06 5.86 -2.51
C TYR A 314 -23.84 5.92 -3.81
N PRO A 315 -23.20 5.85 -5.00
CA PRO A 315 -23.88 5.78 -6.28
C PRO A 315 -24.94 4.67 -6.31
N MET A 316 -26.08 4.94 -6.96
CA MET A 316 -27.22 4.02 -6.98
C MET A 316 -26.97 2.74 -7.77
N ASP A 317 -25.97 2.71 -8.62
CA ASP A 317 -25.55 1.56 -9.43
C ASP A 317 -24.59 0.62 -8.70
N MET A 318 -24.04 1.00 -7.56
CA MET A 318 -23.23 0.11 -6.72
C MET A 318 -24.13 -0.84 -5.92
N SER A 319 -23.74 -2.12 -5.90
CA SER A 319 -24.36 -3.13 -5.03
C SER A 319 -23.86 -3.01 -3.59
N GLY A 320 -24.57 -3.63 -2.63
CA GLY A 320 -24.12 -3.66 -1.24
C GLY A 320 -22.77 -4.35 -1.04
N ASP A 321 -22.43 -5.33 -1.89
CA ASP A 321 -21.12 -5.99 -1.86
C ASP A 321 -20.01 -5.06 -2.37
N GLU A 322 -20.24 -4.32 -3.46
CA GLU A 322 -19.29 -3.32 -3.97
C GLU A 322 -19.06 -2.17 -2.97
N ILE A 323 -20.12 -1.69 -2.30
CA ILE A 323 -20.00 -0.69 -1.23
C ILE A 323 -19.20 -1.25 -0.04
N LYS A 324 -19.43 -2.54 0.31
CA LYS A 324 -18.68 -3.20 1.37
C LYS A 324 -17.20 -3.31 1.01
N GLU A 325 -16.87 -3.72 -0.22
CA GLU A 325 -15.48 -3.81 -0.70
C GLU A 325 -14.80 -2.45 -0.66
N ASP A 326 -15.42 -1.38 -1.19
CA ASP A 326 -14.93 -0.01 -1.08
C ASP A 326 -14.66 0.40 0.39
N MET A 327 -15.59 0.11 1.30
CA MET A 327 -15.41 0.43 2.71
C MET A 327 -14.35 -0.44 3.41
N LEU A 328 -14.08 -1.65 2.93
CA LEU A 328 -12.99 -2.51 3.43
C LEU A 328 -11.63 -1.98 3.02
N GLU A 329 -11.46 -1.55 1.77
CA GLU A 329 -10.25 -0.88 1.29
C GLU A 329 -9.93 0.33 2.18
N HIS A 330 -10.95 1.12 2.55
CA HIS A 330 -10.81 2.25 3.47
C HIS A 330 -10.63 1.87 4.96
N ALA A 331 -10.85 0.64 5.32
CA ALA A 331 -10.63 0.14 6.69
C ALA A 331 -9.25 -0.49 6.87
N GLU A 332 -8.53 -0.75 5.79
CA GLU A 332 -7.17 -1.27 5.84
C GLU A 332 -6.19 -0.16 6.26
N LYS A 333 -5.16 -0.58 7.00
CA LYS A 333 -4.05 0.32 7.29
C LYS A 333 -3.08 0.23 6.12
N GLU A 334 -2.86 1.35 5.49
CA GLU A 334 -1.74 1.45 4.56
C GLU A 334 -0.44 1.41 5.36
N TYR A 335 0.31 0.35 5.16
CA TYR A 335 1.61 0.20 5.77
C TYR A 335 2.67 0.75 4.83
N ASP A 336 3.64 1.45 5.41
CA ASP A 336 4.88 1.75 4.68
C ASP A 336 5.60 0.43 4.41
N GLU A 337 5.67 0.04 3.15
CA GLU A 337 6.20 -1.24 2.70
C GLU A 337 7.74 -1.28 2.68
N HIS A 338 8.42 -0.12 2.81
CA HIS A 338 9.88 0.01 2.61
C HIS A 338 10.72 -0.47 3.81
N VAL A 339 10.29 -1.57 4.43
CA VAL A 339 10.89 -2.14 5.65
C VAL A 339 12.36 -2.52 5.51
N TRP A 340 12.81 -2.81 4.29
CA TRP A 340 14.19 -3.21 3.99
C TRP A 340 15.20 -2.07 4.11
N LEU A 341 14.74 -0.80 4.18
CA LEU A 341 15.61 0.37 4.34
C LEU A 341 16.07 0.60 5.79
N SER A 342 15.60 -0.22 6.73
CA SER A 342 16.11 -0.31 8.09
C SER A 342 17.12 -1.45 8.21
N LEU A 343 18.34 -1.15 8.68
CA LEU A 343 19.35 -2.18 8.96
C LEU A 343 18.92 -3.11 10.10
N LYS A 344 18.15 -2.60 11.08
CA LYS A 344 17.60 -3.38 12.19
C LYS A 344 16.52 -4.36 11.74
N ASN A 345 15.66 -3.92 10.81
CA ASN A 345 14.70 -4.81 10.17
C ASN A 345 15.40 -5.87 9.33
N ALA A 346 16.44 -5.47 8.55
CA ALA A 346 17.23 -6.39 7.74
C ALA A 346 17.85 -7.51 8.59
N GLU A 347 18.37 -7.21 9.79
CA GLU A 347 18.86 -8.22 10.73
C GLU A 347 17.76 -9.22 11.13
N THR A 348 16.56 -8.73 11.44
CA THR A 348 15.42 -9.56 11.82
C THR A 348 14.96 -10.45 10.66
N LEU A 349 14.88 -9.87 9.47
CA LEU A 349 14.46 -10.56 8.24
C LEU A 349 15.48 -11.63 7.81
N CYS A 350 16.78 -11.32 7.87
CA CYS A 350 17.85 -12.30 7.60
C CYS A 350 17.79 -13.51 8.54
N ASN A 351 17.45 -13.30 9.83
CA ASN A 351 17.25 -14.41 10.75
C ASN A 351 16.05 -15.29 10.33
N ALA A 352 14.91 -14.69 9.97
CA ALA A 352 13.74 -15.44 9.52
C ALA A 352 14.01 -16.23 8.22
N ILE A 353 14.76 -15.65 7.29
CA ILE A 353 15.20 -16.31 6.05
C ILE A 353 16.11 -17.50 6.39
N THR A 354 17.04 -17.33 7.32
CA THR A 354 17.96 -18.40 7.76
C THR A 354 17.16 -19.56 8.34
N ASP A 355 16.22 -19.30 9.24
CA ASP A 355 15.38 -20.33 9.85
C ASP A 355 14.59 -21.12 8.80
N ALA A 356 14.03 -20.44 7.79
CA ALA A 356 13.29 -21.06 6.71
C ALA A 356 14.22 -21.95 5.83
N LEU A 357 15.42 -21.48 5.48
CA LEU A 357 16.40 -22.23 4.71
C LEU A 357 16.90 -23.47 5.48
N GLU A 358 17.13 -23.35 6.79
CA GLU A 358 17.51 -24.49 7.65
C GLU A 358 16.41 -25.56 7.71
N GLU A 359 15.14 -25.15 7.67
CA GLU A 359 14.01 -26.07 7.70
C GLU A 359 13.84 -26.83 6.38
N ILE A 360 13.95 -26.12 5.22
CA ILE A 360 13.73 -26.74 3.91
C ILE A 360 14.94 -27.53 3.42
N ASP A 361 16.17 -27.17 3.86
CA ASP A 361 17.41 -27.87 3.52
C ASP A 361 18.29 -28.13 4.76
N PRO A 362 17.88 -29.03 5.65
CA PRO A 362 18.57 -29.32 6.90
C PRO A 362 19.98 -29.90 6.71
N ALA A 363 20.29 -30.37 5.49
CA ALA A 363 21.62 -30.90 5.19
C ALA A 363 22.70 -29.81 5.13
N ASN A 364 22.32 -28.57 4.83
CA ASN A 364 23.23 -27.42 4.76
C ASN A 364 23.02 -26.40 5.91
N LYS A 365 22.25 -26.75 6.93
CA LYS A 365 21.89 -25.90 8.07
C LYS A 365 23.10 -25.19 8.70
N ASP A 366 24.16 -25.90 9.02
CA ASP A 366 25.35 -25.33 9.66
C ASP A 366 26.07 -24.29 8.77
N ALA A 367 26.01 -24.47 7.45
CA ALA A 367 26.55 -23.51 6.50
C ALA A 367 25.71 -22.22 6.48
N TYR A 368 24.38 -22.36 6.43
CA TYR A 368 23.45 -21.21 6.46
C TYR A 368 23.59 -20.40 7.76
N ALA A 369 23.63 -21.07 8.91
CA ALA A 369 23.84 -20.42 10.21
C ALA A 369 25.20 -19.66 10.25
N THR A 370 26.25 -20.24 9.68
CA THR A 370 27.59 -19.61 9.66
C THR A 370 27.61 -18.38 8.75
N ASN A 371 27.04 -18.48 7.56
CA ASN A 371 27.00 -17.38 6.60
C ASN A 371 26.12 -16.25 7.14
N ALA A 372 24.93 -16.58 7.66
CA ALA A 372 24.02 -15.61 8.29
C ALA A 372 24.70 -14.85 9.44
N ALA A 373 25.36 -15.56 10.36
CA ALA A 373 26.09 -14.92 11.46
C ALA A 373 27.14 -13.93 10.95
N SER A 374 27.91 -14.30 9.91
CA SER A 374 28.91 -13.42 9.31
C SER A 374 28.29 -12.21 8.61
N TYR A 375 27.11 -12.37 7.99
CA TYR A 375 26.40 -11.27 7.34
C TYR A 375 25.78 -10.32 8.35
N LEU A 376 25.15 -10.86 9.41
CA LEU A 376 24.60 -10.07 10.51
C LEU A 376 25.67 -9.22 11.23
N GLU A 377 26.89 -9.74 11.37
CA GLU A 377 28.01 -8.93 11.90
C GLU A 377 28.31 -7.70 11.02
N LYS A 378 28.19 -7.82 9.68
CA LYS A 378 28.38 -6.70 8.76
C LYS A 378 27.23 -5.70 8.85
N LEU A 379 25.97 -6.17 8.94
CA LEU A 379 24.80 -5.31 9.12
C LEU A 379 24.90 -4.51 10.42
N ALA A 380 25.21 -5.18 11.53
CA ALA A 380 25.37 -4.52 12.84
C ALA A 380 26.55 -3.51 12.85
N ALA A 381 27.64 -3.80 12.15
CA ALA A 381 28.75 -2.86 12.01
C ALA A 381 28.32 -1.59 11.26
N LEU A 382 27.59 -1.76 10.14
CA LEU A 382 27.08 -0.64 9.36
C LEU A 382 26.00 0.16 10.12
N ASP A 383 25.10 -0.50 10.87
CA ASP A 383 24.15 0.18 11.78
C ASP A 383 24.88 1.06 12.80
N GLY A 384 25.96 0.57 13.39
CA GLY A 384 26.82 1.35 14.29
C GLY A 384 27.49 2.56 13.61
N GLU A 385 27.86 2.44 12.32
CA GLU A 385 28.37 3.58 11.55
C GLU A 385 27.28 4.63 11.27
N TYR A 386 26.08 4.21 10.89
CA TYR A 386 24.92 5.08 10.73
C TYR A 386 24.65 5.85 12.04
N GLN A 387 24.56 5.15 13.17
CA GLN A 387 24.33 5.77 14.47
C GLN A 387 25.42 6.82 14.78
N THR A 388 26.68 6.47 14.54
CA THR A 388 27.82 7.38 14.78
C THR A 388 27.74 8.66 13.92
N VAL A 389 27.37 8.51 12.64
CA VAL A 389 27.21 9.64 11.73
C VAL A 389 26.06 10.52 12.18
N MET A 390 24.92 9.90 12.51
CA MET A 390 23.73 10.67 12.94
C MET A 390 23.96 11.36 14.27
N ASP A 391 24.61 10.74 15.24
CA ASP A 391 24.91 11.38 16.54
C ASP A 391 25.77 12.64 16.38
N ASN A 392 26.68 12.65 15.41
CA ASN A 392 27.60 13.77 15.16
C ASN A 392 27.11 14.75 14.08
N ALA A 393 25.98 14.50 13.44
CA ALA A 393 25.46 15.34 12.38
C ALA A 393 25.08 16.75 12.88
N ALA A 394 25.46 17.76 12.10
CA ALA A 394 25.15 19.16 12.40
C ALA A 394 23.66 19.48 12.25
N ARG A 395 22.95 18.71 11.41
CA ARG A 395 21.52 18.81 11.13
C ARG A 395 20.86 17.46 11.36
N LYS A 396 19.57 17.49 11.66
CA LYS A 396 18.75 16.27 11.89
C LYS A 396 17.55 16.19 10.93
N THR A 397 17.55 17.00 9.89
CA THR A 397 16.44 17.09 8.94
C THR A 397 16.96 16.88 7.52
N VAL A 398 16.28 16.02 6.79
CA VAL A 398 16.45 15.80 5.34
C VAL A 398 15.23 16.29 4.58
N LEU A 399 15.39 16.61 3.29
CA LEU A 399 14.28 17.04 2.45
C LEU A 399 14.40 16.39 1.08
N PHE A 400 13.31 15.75 0.65
CA PHE A 400 13.19 15.05 -0.62
C PHE A 400 12.33 15.86 -1.61
N GLY A 401 12.89 16.10 -2.78
CA GLY A 401 12.12 16.53 -3.95
C GLY A 401 11.63 15.34 -4.76
N ASP A 402 11.06 14.37 -4.08
CA ASP A 402 10.65 13.07 -4.61
C ASP A 402 9.71 12.37 -3.63
N ARG A 403 9.34 11.08 -3.89
CA ARG A 403 8.73 10.16 -2.92
C ARG A 403 9.68 9.89 -1.75
N PHE A 404 9.12 9.47 -0.62
CA PHE A 404 9.89 9.25 0.60
C PHE A 404 9.80 7.81 1.12
N PRO A 405 10.53 6.85 0.58
CA PRO A 405 10.52 5.46 1.05
C PRO A 405 11.39 5.22 2.30
N PHE A 406 12.06 6.23 2.85
CA PHE A 406 13.07 6.07 3.91
C PHE A 406 12.53 6.22 5.34
N ARG A 407 11.21 6.00 5.57
CA ARG A 407 10.57 6.16 6.88
C ARG A 407 11.26 5.37 7.98
N TYR A 408 11.54 4.10 7.74
CA TYR A 408 12.20 3.24 8.73
C TYR A 408 13.63 3.69 9.02
N LEU A 409 14.37 4.11 8.00
CA LEU A 409 15.74 4.61 8.16
C LEU A 409 15.77 5.88 9.01
N VAL A 410 14.94 6.89 8.72
CA VAL A 410 14.94 8.14 9.48
C VAL A 410 14.51 7.93 10.92
N ASP A 411 13.55 7.05 11.17
CA ASP A 411 13.07 6.75 12.52
C ASP A 411 14.12 5.97 13.32
N ASP A 412 14.87 5.06 12.70
CA ASP A 412 15.94 4.31 13.36
C ASP A 412 17.00 5.19 13.99
N TYR A 413 17.26 6.34 13.36
CA TYR A 413 18.33 7.26 13.77
C TYR A 413 17.84 8.63 14.22
N GLY A 414 16.54 8.82 14.41
CA GLY A 414 15.93 10.04 14.94
C GLY A 414 16.10 11.27 14.04
N LEU A 415 15.99 11.09 12.72
CA LEU A 415 15.95 12.17 11.75
C LEU A 415 14.51 12.64 11.52
N SER A 416 14.36 13.94 11.24
CA SER A 416 13.12 14.52 10.70
C SER A 416 13.22 14.65 9.19
N TYR A 417 12.07 14.71 8.52
CA TYR A 417 12.05 14.82 7.06
C TYR A 417 10.91 15.69 6.54
N TYR A 418 11.08 16.15 5.30
CA TYR A 418 10.05 16.71 4.43
C TYR A 418 10.20 16.04 3.07
N ALA A 419 9.09 15.85 2.35
CA ALA A 419 9.14 15.25 1.02
C ALA A 419 8.01 15.78 0.13
N ALA A 420 8.13 15.56 -1.18
CA ALA A 420 7.07 15.93 -2.11
C ALA A 420 5.89 14.97 -2.03
N PHE A 421 6.14 13.68 -1.85
CA PHE A 421 5.13 12.63 -1.78
C PHE A 421 5.44 11.61 -0.70
N ALA A 422 4.42 10.86 -0.28
CA ALA A 422 4.56 9.66 0.54
C ALA A 422 5.36 8.56 -0.20
N GLY A 423 5.81 7.53 0.53
CA GLY A 423 6.71 6.51 -0.01
C GLY A 423 6.08 5.67 -1.12
N CYS A 424 4.82 5.26 -0.92
CA CYS A 424 4.07 4.41 -1.85
C CYS A 424 3.32 5.18 -2.94
N SER A 425 3.43 6.52 -2.99
CA SER A 425 2.73 7.35 -3.97
C SER A 425 3.16 7.06 -5.40
N ALA A 426 2.19 6.99 -6.32
CA ALA A 426 2.41 6.90 -7.77
C ALA A 426 2.61 8.26 -8.45
N GLU A 427 2.49 9.37 -7.71
CA GLU A 427 2.59 10.72 -8.25
C GLU A 427 3.97 11.04 -8.81
N THR A 428 3.99 11.70 -9.95
CA THR A 428 5.22 12.11 -10.68
C THR A 428 5.36 13.61 -10.88
N GLU A 429 4.31 14.39 -10.58
CA GLU A 429 4.27 15.84 -10.75
C GLU A 429 3.80 16.51 -9.46
N ALA A 430 4.65 17.34 -8.87
CA ALA A 430 4.30 18.08 -7.66
C ALA A 430 3.59 19.41 -7.99
N SER A 431 2.60 19.76 -7.16
CA SER A 431 1.90 21.04 -7.24
C SER A 431 2.84 22.22 -7.00
N PHE A 432 2.47 23.39 -7.48
CA PHE A 432 3.23 24.62 -7.20
C PHE A 432 3.32 24.90 -5.70
N GLU A 433 2.32 24.54 -4.96
CA GLU A 433 2.24 24.70 -3.52
C GLU A 433 3.21 23.81 -2.77
N THR A 434 3.24 22.51 -3.05
CA THR A 434 4.23 21.57 -2.53
C THR A 434 5.66 22.07 -2.81
N ILE A 435 5.94 22.49 -4.05
CA ILE A 435 7.25 23.04 -4.42
C ILE A 435 7.58 24.29 -3.63
N SER A 436 6.64 25.23 -3.49
CA SER A 436 6.84 26.48 -2.75
C SER A 436 7.07 26.23 -1.26
N PHE A 437 6.30 25.32 -0.66
CA PHE A 437 6.47 24.91 0.73
C PHE A 437 7.86 24.30 0.96
N LEU A 438 8.25 23.32 0.14
CA LEU A 438 9.55 22.64 0.27
C LEU A 438 10.73 23.61 0.04
N ALA A 439 10.65 24.49 -0.95
CA ALA A 439 11.66 25.53 -1.15
C ALA A 439 11.78 26.45 0.07
N GLY A 440 10.64 26.84 0.66
CA GLY A 440 10.59 27.61 1.90
C GLY A 440 11.26 26.87 3.08
N LYS A 441 11.07 25.55 3.19
CA LYS A 441 11.71 24.71 4.22
C LYS A 441 13.22 24.58 4.00
N VAL A 442 13.67 24.45 2.76
CA VAL A 442 15.12 24.49 2.43
C VAL A 442 15.76 25.79 2.93
N ASP A 443 15.12 26.93 2.67
CA ASP A 443 15.62 28.24 3.10
C ASP A 443 15.56 28.42 4.63
N GLU A 444 14.43 28.05 5.27
CA GLU A 444 14.21 28.13 6.71
C GLU A 444 15.28 27.34 7.49
N LEU A 445 15.48 26.10 7.08
CA LEU A 445 16.39 25.15 7.74
C LEU A 445 17.83 25.25 7.22
N ARG A 446 18.07 26.06 6.18
CA ARG A 446 19.36 26.22 5.50
C ARG A 446 19.96 24.89 5.09
N LEU A 447 19.13 24.07 4.42
CA LEU A 447 19.58 22.77 3.96
C LEU A 447 20.56 22.90 2.79
N PRO A 448 21.67 22.13 2.81
CA PRO A 448 22.70 22.24 1.76
C PRO A 448 22.31 21.51 0.48
N CYS A 449 21.34 20.64 0.54
CA CYS A 449 20.89 19.83 -0.58
C CYS A 449 19.41 19.51 -0.51
N VAL A 450 18.88 19.06 -1.65
CA VAL A 450 17.58 18.37 -1.80
C VAL A 450 17.89 16.94 -2.21
N LEU A 451 17.27 15.97 -1.56
CA LEU A 451 17.43 14.55 -1.86
C LEU A 451 16.39 14.09 -2.90
N THR A 452 16.74 13.05 -3.64
CA THR A 452 15.88 12.30 -4.56
C THR A 452 16.08 10.81 -4.34
N ILE A 453 15.18 9.99 -4.86
CA ILE A 453 15.43 8.55 -4.99
C ILE A 453 16.19 8.26 -6.28
N GLU A 454 16.59 7.02 -6.50
CA GLU A 454 17.21 6.57 -7.74
C GLU A 454 16.26 6.76 -8.93
N GLY A 455 16.83 6.89 -10.13
CA GLY A 455 16.11 7.12 -11.37
C GLY A 455 16.67 8.28 -12.20
N ALA A 456 16.12 8.47 -13.39
CA ALA A 456 16.69 9.40 -14.37
C ALA A 456 16.13 10.83 -14.32
N GLN A 457 15.12 11.11 -13.51
CA GLN A 457 14.42 12.41 -13.57
C GLN A 457 14.31 13.04 -12.17
N HIS A 458 15.01 14.12 -11.96
CA HIS A 458 15.00 14.89 -10.70
C HIS A 458 14.32 16.26 -10.86
N LYS A 459 13.32 16.37 -11.74
CA LYS A 459 12.68 17.65 -12.10
C LYS A 459 12.07 18.37 -10.91
N ILE A 460 11.48 17.63 -9.98
CA ILE A 460 10.85 18.21 -8.78
C ILE A 460 11.94 18.83 -7.90
N ALA A 461 13.00 18.08 -7.60
CA ALA A 461 14.12 18.58 -6.83
C ALA A 461 14.79 19.79 -7.49
N GLU A 462 15.00 19.75 -8.82
CA GLU A 462 15.51 20.89 -9.59
C GLU A 462 14.59 22.10 -9.46
N THR A 463 13.27 21.90 -9.55
CA THR A 463 12.29 22.98 -9.44
C THR A 463 12.27 23.56 -8.02
N ILE A 464 12.36 22.72 -6.97
CA ILE A 464 12.47 23.18 -5.59
C ILE A 464 13.72 24.08 -5.45
N VAL A 465 14.90 23.61 -5.87
CA VAL A 465 16.14 24.39 -5.80
C VAL A 465 16.02 25.73 -6.55
N GLN A 466 15.36 25.73 -7.72
CA GLN A 466 15.15 26.99 -8.48
C GLN A 466 14.22 27.99 -7.77
N ASN A 467 13.41 27.54 -6.83
CA ASN A 467 12.50 28.37 -6.04
C ASN A 467 13.06 28.76 -4.66
N THR A 468 14.23 28.25 -4.25
CA THR A 468 14.92 28.70 -3.04
C THR A 468 15.54 30.09 -3.22
N ALA A 469 15.88 30.77 -2.12
CA ALA A 469 16.50 32.09 -2.15
C ALA A 469 17.89 32.07 -2.81
N GLU A 470 18.73 31.08 -2.51
CA GLU A 470 20.12 30.98 -2.94
C GLU A 470 20.32 30.17 -4.23
N LYS A 471 19.43 29.26 -4.55
CA LYS A 471 19.44 28.42 -5.78
C LYS A 471 20.75 27.65 -6.01
N ASN A 472 21.44 27.28 -4.95
CA ASN A 472 22.77 26.67 -4.98
C ASN A 472 22.86 25.35 -4.26
N GLN A 473 21.71 24.79 -3.80
CA GLN A 473 21.64 23.50 -3.15
C GLN A 473 22.04 22.38 -4.11
N SER A 474 22.79 21.42 -3.62
CA SER A 474 23.09 20.21 -4.37
C SER A 474 21.86 19.30 -4.43
N ILE A 475 21.71 18.54 -5.51
CA ILE A 475 20.77 17.44 -5.59
C ILE A 475 21.55 16.16 -5.39
N LEU A 476 21.19 15.37 -4.39
CA LEU A 476 21.86 14.11 -4.05
C LEU A 476 20.83 12.98 -4.08
N THR A 477 21.26 11.80 -4.50
CA THR A 477 20.39 10.62 -4.61
C THR A 477 20.63 9.68 -3.45
N LEU A 478 19.54 9.29 -2.77
CA LEU A 478 19.48 8.18 -1.83
C LEU A 478 18.79 7.02 -2.54
N ASP A 479 19.44 5.87 -2.57
CA ASP A 479 18.97 4.70 -3.32
C ASP A 479 18.02 3.86 -2.47
N SER A 480 16.78 3.71 -2.92
CA SER A 480 15.75 2.92 -2.25
C SER A 480 15.78 1.44 -2.61
N MET A 481 16.61 1.06 -3.57
CA MET A 481 16.75 -0.31 -4.09
C MET A 481 15.50 -0.87 -4.80
N GLN A 482 14.52 -0.04 -5.11
CA GLN A 482 13.29 -0.48 -5.79
C GLN A 482 13.50 -0.78 -7.28
N SER A 483 14.49 -0.15 -7.90
CA SER A 483 14.78 -0.31 -9.34
C SER A 483 16.04 -1.13 -9.62
N THR A 484 16.63 -1.78 -8.63
CA THR A 484 17.86 -2.60 -8.79
C THR A 484 17.57 -3.86 -9.60
N THR A 485 18.35 -4.08 -10.65
CA THR A 485 18.19 -5.20 -11.59
C THR A 485 19.23 -6.29 -11.40
N SER A 486 19.01 -7.47 -12.00
CA SER A 486 20.02 -8.55 -12.06
C SER A 486 21.30 -8.11 -12.79
N THR A 487 21.21 -7.15 -13.69
CA THR A 487 22.38 -6.55 -14.34
C THR A 487 23.22 -5.76 -13.34
N ASP A 488 22.62 -5.02 -12.43
CA ASP A 488 23.32 -4.28 -11.39
C ASP A 488 23.99 -5.24 -10.41
N VAL A 489 23.28 -6.31 -10.04
CA VAL A 489 23.85 -7.41 -9.22
C VAL A 489 25.05 -8.06 -9.91
N ALA A 490 24.96 -8.34 -11.20
CA ALA A 490 26.08 -8.91 -11.97
C ALA A 490 27.28 -7.95 -12.04
N ASN A 491 27.07 -6.65 -11.92
CA ASN A 491 28.09 -5.62 -11.85
C ASN A 491 28.65 -5.41 -10.42
N GLY A 492 28.14 -6.16 -9.44
CA GLY A 492 28.66 -6.16 -8.06
C GLY A 492 27.84 -5.35 -7.06
N THR A 493 26.64 -4.90 -7.41
CA THR A 493 25.72 -4.25 -6.46
C THR A 493 25.26 -5.26 -5.42
N THR A 494 25.40 -4.91 -4.14
CA THR A 494 24.90 -5.65 -2.98
C THR A 494 24.08 -4.72 -2.08
N TYR A 495 23.19 -5.29 -1.27
CA TYR A 495 22.44 -4.52 -0.27
C TYR A 495 23.37 -3.66 0.62
N LEU A 496 24.44 -4.26 1.14
CA LEU A 496 25.42 -3.54 1.96
C LEU A 496 26.08 -2.38 1.19
N SER A 497 26.49 -2.60 -0.08
CA SER A 497 27.15 -1.54 -0.85
C SER A 497 26.24 -0.35 -1.13
N VAL A 498 24.93 -0.60 -1.33
CA VAL A 498 23.94 0.47 -1.49
C VAL A 498 23.75 1.22 -0.16
N MET A 499 23.58 0.52 0.94
CA MET A 499 23.43 1.14 2.25
C MET A 499 24.70 1.92 2.67
N GLU A 500 25.90 1.43 2.38
CA GLU A 500 27.17 2.19 2.57
C GLU A 500 27.18 3.47 1.74
N SER A 501 26.75 3.41 0.48
CA SER A 501 26.63 4.58 -0.39
C SER A 501 25.61 5.61 0.15
N ASN A 502 24.46 5.11 0.61
CA ASN A 502 23.44 5.93 1.24
C ASN A 502 23.96 6.64 2.50
N LEU A 503 24.78 5.97 3.30
CA LEU A 503 25.41 6.60 4.46
C LEU A 503 26.33 7.76 4.04
N ASP A 504 27.09 7.61 2.95
CA ASP A 504 27.97 8.66 2.44
C ASP A 504 27.15 9.87 1.90
N VAL A 505 26.00 9.64 1.29
CA VAL A 505 25.08 10.70 0.89
C VAL A 505 24.54 11.43 2.12
N LEU A 506 24.09 10.70 3.16
CA LEU A 506 23.59 11.31 4.40
C LEU A 506 24.66 12.10 5.14
N LYS A 507 25.94 11.66 5.15
CA LYS A 507 27.05 12.47 5.68
C LYS A 507 27.16 13.83 4.99
N GLN A 508 26.90 13.89 3.69
CA GLN A 508 26.93 15.15 2.94
C GLN A 508 25.69 16.00 3.21
N ALA A 509 24.51 15.37 3.27
CA ALA A 509 23.25 16.07 3.45
C ALA A 509 23.10 16.70 4.85
N LEU A 510 23.69 16.08 5.87
CA LEU A 510 23.50 16.47 7.27
C LEU A 510 24.63 17.36 7.83
N ASN A 511 25.68 17.62 7.08
CA ASN A 511 26.81 18.47 7.47
C ASN A 511 27.04 19.61 6.48
#